data_e934aeef45105f2d8d94e2c434c638f5
#
_entry.id   e934aeef45105f2d8d94e2c434c638f5
#
_cell.length_a   1.000
_cell.length_b   1.000
_cell.length_c   1.000
_cell.angle_alpha   90.00
_cell.angle_beta   90.00
_cell.angle_gamma   90.00
#
_symmetry.space_group_name_H-M   'P 1'
#
loop_
_entity.id
_entity.type
_entity.pdbx_description
1 polymer ?
#
loop_
_entity_poly.entity_id
_entity_poly.type
_entity_poly.pdbx_seq_one_letter_code
_entity_poly.pdbx_strand_id
1 'polypeptide(L)'
;MNGVVVKSVDERAVRGAMDAYADRLLGGHPEVEEIVVFGSFAEGNWAPGSDLDVFIVLSGSPTSVRDRIPDLLPGAFPVGVDLFPYTREEIAARTPSPLLDAVRRSRWRYARRAS
;
A
#
# COMPACT_ATOMS: atom_id res chain seq x y z
N MET A 1 -14.60 12.76 32.06
CA MET A 1 -14.43 12.38 31.30
C MET A 1 -14.54 12.45 30.41
N ASN A 2 -14.26 12.58 30.51
CA ASN A 2 -14.45 12.60 29.61
C ASN A 2 -14.65 11.74 28.80
N GLY A 3 -15.03 11.35 28.68
CA GLY A 3 -15.52 10.30 27.90
C GLY A 3 -15.52 10.46 26.42
N VAL A 4 -14.72 11.30 25.91
CA VAL A 4 -14.51 11.35 24.49
C VAL A 4 -13.48 10.30 24.16
N VAL A 5 -13.97 9.17 23.71
CA VAL A 5 -13.10 8.21 23.07
C VAL A 5 -12.72 8.80 21.71
N VAL A 6 -11.62 9.49 21.70
CA VAL A 6 -10.98 9.76 20.43
C VAL A 6 -10.42 8.43 20.00
N LYS A 7 -11.02 7.85 18.98
CA LYS A 7 -10.43 6.71 18.34
C LYS A 7 -9.17 7.17 17.65
N SER A 8 -8.10 7.19 18.41
CA SER A 8 -6.79 7.36 17.83
C SER A 8 -6.44 6.06 17.12
N VAL A 9 -6.04 6.18 15.86
CA VAL A 9 -5.51 5.06 15.10
C VAL A 9 -4.20 4.66 15.77
N ASP A 10 -4.09 3.38 16.16
CA ASP A 10 -2.84 2.86 16.69
C ASP A 10 -1.87 2.64 15.53
N GLU A 11 -0.88 3.51 15.44
CA GLU A 11 0.11 3.46 14.38
C GLU A 11 0.88 2.12 14.36
N ARG A 12 1.13 1.55 15.55
CA ARG A 12 1.79 0.24 15.64
C ARG A 12 0.92 -0.87 15.07
N ALA A 13 -0.40 -0.81 15.30
CA ALA A 13 -1.33 -1.78 14.76
C ALA A 13 -1.36 -1.70 13.23
N VAL A 14 -1.36 -0.49 12.68
CA VAL A 14 -1.33 -0.27 11.24
C VAL A 14 -0.04 -0.83 10.65
N ARG A 15 1.09 -0.52 11.27
CA ARG A 15 2.39 -1.00 10.77
C ARG A 15 2.49 -2.53 10.85
N GLY A 16 2.07 -3.11 11.94
CA GLY A 16 2.08 -4.57 12.08
C GLY A 16 1.18 -5.26 11.09
N ALA A 17 -0.02 -4.71 10.87
CA ALA A 17 -0.94 -5.25 9.87
C ALA A 17 -0.38 -5.12 8.46
N MET A 18 0.29 -4.00 8.16
CA MET A 18 0.91 -3.78 6.87
C MET A 18 2.08 -4.75 6.64
N ASP A 19 2.92 -4.97 7.65
CA ASP A 19 4.02 -5.93 7.57
C ASP A 19 3.50 -7.32 7.22
N ALA A 20 2.45 -7.77 7.91
CA ALA A 20 1.85 -9.08 7.69
C ALA A 20 1.22 -9.20 6.30
N TYR A 21 0.53 -8.15 5.88
CA TYR A 21 -0.09 -8.11 4.56
C TYR A 21 0.97 -8.17 3.45
N ALA A 22 2.05 -7.40 3.59
CA ALA A 22 3.15 -7.41 2.63
C ALA A 22 3.78 -8.81 2.51
N ASP A 23 3.97 -9.49 3.64
CA ASP A 23 4.49 -10.87 3.64
C ASP A 23 3.55 -11.81 2.88
N ARG A 24 2.24 -11.69 3.09
CA ARG A 24 1.27 -12.52 2.38
C ARG A 24 1.26 -12.24 0.88
N LEU A 25 1.33 -10.97 0.49
CA LEU A 25 1.36 -10.61 -0.93
C LEU A 25 2.61 -11.16 -1.61
N LEU A 26 3.77 -10.91 -1.02
CA LEU A 26 5.03 -11.36 -1.59
C LEU A 26 5.12 -12.89 -1.62
N GLY A 27 4.56 -13.57 -0.63
CA GLY A 27 4.57 -15.02 -0.58
C GLY A 27 3.54 -15.70 -1.47
N GLY A 28 2.42 -15.05 -1.73
CA GLY A 28 1.31 -15.64 -2.48
C GLY A 28 1.16 -15.17 -3.92
N HIS A 29 1.87 -14.11 -4.31
CA HIS A 29 1.75 -13.49 -5.64
C HIS A 29 3.14 -13.26 -6.23
N PRO A 30 3.65 -14.24 -7.01
CA PRO A 30 5.01 -14.11 -7.60
C PRO A 30 5.20 -12.87 -8.46
N GLU A 31 4.11 -12.35 -9.04
CA GLU A 31 4.15 -11.16 -9.88
C GLU A 31 4.35 -9.86 -9.08
N VAL A 32 4.16 -9.88 -7.76
CA VAL A 32 4.38 -8.70 -6.92
C VAL A 32 5.87 -8.54 -6.68
N GLU A 33 6.41 -7.41 -7.09
CA GLU A 33 7.84 -7.12 -6.98
C GLU A 33 8.18 -6.20 -5.82
N GLU A 34 7.33 -5.19 -5.60
CA GLU A 34 7.54 -4.20 -4.56
C GLU A 34 6.20 -3.69 -4.07
N ILE A 35 6.15 -3.32 -2.80
CA ILE A 35 4.99 -2.72 -2.16
C ILE A 35 5.46 -1.45 -1.48
N VAL A 36 4.79 -0.33 -1.70
CA VAL A 36 5.16 0.96 -1.14
C VAL A 36 3.95 1.61 -0.49
N VAL A 37 4.05 1.89 0.80
CA VAL A 37 3.06 2.72 1.49
C VAL A 37 3.45 4.17 1.26
N PHE A 38 2.50 4.97 0.78
CA PHE A 38 2.76 6.38 0.49
C PHE A 38 1.61 7.24 1.02
N GLY A 39 1.66 8.53 0.80
CA GLY A 39 0.63 9.44 1.25
C GLY A 39 0.75 9.76 2.73
N SER A 40 -0.38 10.10 3.37
CA SER A 40 -0.38 10.68 4.72
C SER A 40 0.26 9.79 5.79
N PHE A 41 0.04 8.48 5.74
CA PHE A 41 0.65 7.57 6.72
C PHE A 41 2.17 7.51 6.58
N ALA A 42 2.68 7.50 5.35
CA ALA A 42 4.12 7.47 5.11
C ALA A 42 4.80 8.80 5.46
N GLU A 43 4.07 9.91 5.29
CA GLU A 43 4.61 11.24 5.55
C GLU A 43 4.40 11.70 7.00
N GLY A 44 3.67 10.94 7.79
CA GLY A 44 3.45 11.24 9.20
C GLY A 44 2.38 12.29 9.50
N ASN A 45 1.61 12.70 8.50
CA ASN A 45 0.57 13.72 8.65
C ASN A 45 -0.85 13.15 8.54
N TRP A 46 -0.99 11.88 8.87
CA TRP A 46 -2.30 11.23 8.86
C TRP A 46 -3.20 11.77 9.98
N ALA A 47 -4.50 11.67 9.76
CA ALA A 47 -5.53 12.07 10.72
C ALA A 47 -6.54 10.93 10.89
N PRO A 48 -7.38 10.96 11.94
CA PRO A 48 -8.45 9.98 12.06
C PRO A 48 -9.30 9.95 10.79
N GLY A 49 -9.53 8.75 10.26
CA GLY A 49 -10.25 8.55 9.01
C GLY A 49 -9.37 8.53 7.76
N SER A 50 -8.07 8.79 7.90
CA SER A 50 -7.14 8.64 6.78
C SER A 50 -7.05 7.18 6.35
N ASP A 51 -7.02 6.94 5.04
CA ASP A 51 -6.78 5.62 4.48
C ASP A 51 -5.30 5.40 4.26
N LEU A 52 -4.89 4.14 4.31
CA LEU A 52 -3.53 3.74 4.00
C LEU A 52 -3.42 3.58 2.47
N ASP A 53 -2.54 4.34 1.85
CA ASP A 53 -2.32 4.26 0.41
C ASP A 53 -1.19 3.27 0.12
N VAL A 54 -1.51 2.21 -0.62
CA VAL A 54 -0.56 1.12 -0.90
C VAL A 54 -0.37 0.96 -2.41
N PHE A 55 0.84 1.22 -2.85
CA PHE A 55 1.25 1.05 -4.23
C PHE A 55 1.88 -0.32 -4.39
N ILE A 56 1.42 -1.09 -5.37
CA ILE A 56 1.91 -2.45 -5.62
C ILE A 56 2.49 -2.49 -7.02
N VAL A 57 3.78 -2.82 -7.12
CA VAL A 57 4.46 -2.96 -8.41
C VAL A 57 4.38 -4.41 -8.86
N LEU A 58 3.81 -4.62 -10.02
CA LEU A 58 3.65 -5.94 -10.63
C LEU A 58 4.59 -6.07 -11.83
N SER A 59 5.18 -7.25 -12.00
CA SER A 59 5.98 -7.56 -13.20
C SER A 59 5.13 -7.53 -14.46
N GLY A 60 3.87 -7.95 -14.36
CA GLY A 60 2.89 -7.93 -15.43
C GLY A 60 1.54 -8.37 -14.91
N SER A 61 0.51 -8.17 -15.70
CA SER A 61 -0.84 -8.63 -15.38
C SER A 61 -1.70 -8.67 -16.65
N PRO A 62 -2.56 -9.70 -16.79
CA PRO A 62 -3.47 -9.78 -17.93
C PRO A 62 -4.73 -8.90 -17.78
N THR A 63 -4.94 -8.33 -16.59
CA THR A 63 -6.15 -7.56 -16.28
C THR A 63 -5.85 -6.09 -16.05
N SER A 64 -6.90 -5.25 -16.04
CA SER A 64 -6.77 -3.83 -15.74
C SER A 64 -6.51 -3.60 -14.26
N VAL A 65 -6.04 -2.40 -13.92
CA VAL A 65 -5.80 -1.99 -12.52
C VAL A 65 -7.02 -2.29 -11.65
N ARG A 66 -8.19 -1.89 -12.12
CA ARG A 66 -9.44 -2.06 -11.39
C ARG A 66 -9.73 -3.53 -11.07
N ASP A 67 -9.49 -4.40 -12.03
CA ASP A 67 -9.83 -5.82 -11.90
C ASP A 67 -8.81 -6.59 -11.06
N ARG A 68 -7.64 -6.00 -10.78
CA ARG A 68 -6.61 -6.58 -9.92
C ARG A 68 -6.93 -6.42 -8.45
N ILE A 69 -7.66 -5.35 -8.10
CA ILE A 69 -7.87 -4.97 -6.70
C ILE A 69 -8.52 -6.07 -5.85
N PRO A 70 -9.61 -6.73 -6.31
CA PRO A 70 -10.25 -7.75 -5.47
C PRO A 70 -9.32 -8.87 -5.02
N ASP A 71 -8.39 -9.29 -5.87
CA ASP A 71 -7.47 -10.39 -5.56
C ASP A 71 -6.34 -9.99 -4.62
N LEU A 72 -6.15 -8.68 -4.42
CA LEU A 72 -5.05 -8.14 -3.63
C LEU A 72 -5.50 -7.51 -2.31
N LEU A 73 -6.79 -7.53 -2.02
CA LEU A 73 -7.33 -6.91 -0.80
C LEU A 73 -6.76 -7.55 0.46
N PRO A 74 -6.44 -6.75 1.49
CA PRO A 74 -5.82 -7.28 2.71
C PRO A 74 -6.77 -8.04 3.63
N GLY A 75 -8.08 -7.97 3.43
CA GLY A 75 -9.04 -8.49 4.37
C GLY A 75 -9.22 -7.56 5.56
N ALA A 76 -9.34 -8.11 6.76
CA ALA A 76 -9.48 -7.29 7.96
C ALA A 76 -8.24 -6.44 8.18
N PHE A 77 -8.43 -5.13 8.38
CA PHE A 77 -7.34 -4.19 8.53
C PHE A 77 -7.78 -3.03 9.43
N PRO A 78 -6.88 -2.48 10.26
CA PRO A 78 -7.28 -1.46 11.25
C PRO A 78 -7.72 -0.12 10.66
N VAL A 79 -7.39 0.15 9.40
CA VAL A 79 -7.83 1.36 8.68
C VAL A 79 -8.26 0.97 7.28
N GLY A 80 -8.95 1.86 6.58
CA GLY A 80 -9.23 1.67 5.15
C GLY A 80 -7.93 1.60 4.35
N VAL A 81 -7.93 0.83 3.28
CA VAL A 81 -6.75 0.67 2.43
C VAL A 81 -7.13 0.94 0.99
N ASP A 82 -6.41 1.85 0.35
CA ASP A 82 -6.53 2.13 -1.08
C ASP A 82 -5.37 1.47 -1.81
N LEU A 83 -5.68 0.61 -2.76
CA LEU A 83 -4.66 -0.13 -3.51
C LEU A 83 -4.44 0.47 -4.89
N PHE A 84 -3.17 0.56 -5.29
CA PHE A 84 -2.73 1.07 -6.58
C PHE A 84 -1.80 0.03 -7.23
N PRO A 85 -2.37 -1.06 -7.79
CA PRO A 85 -1.57 -2.15 -8.37
C PRO A 85 -1.27 -1.88 -9.84
N TYR A 86 -0.07 -1.40 -10.12
CA TYR A 86 0.38 -1.07 -11.46
C TYR A 86 1.51 -1.99 -11.91
N THR A 87 1.52 -2.34 -13.20
CA THR A 87 2.64 -3.07 -13.78
C THR A 87 3.80 -2.12 -14.08
N ARG A 88 4.99 -2.67 -14.24
CA ARG A 88 6.18 -1.89 -14.62
C ARG A 88 5.95 -1.09 -15.90
N GLU A 89 5.29 -1.71 -16.87
CA GLU A 89 4.99 -1.05 -18.14
C GLU A 89 4.07 0.14 -17.95
N GLU A 90 3.03 -0.01 -17.13
CA GLU A 90 2.10 1.08 -16.82
C GLU A 90 2.79 2.22 -16.07
N ILE A 91 3.69 1.90 -15.16
CA ILE A 91 4.46 2.88 -14.41
C ILE A 91 5.33 3.70 -15.37
N ALA A 92 6.02 3.01 -16.27
CA ALA A 92 6.87 3.68 -17.27
C ALA A 92 6.06 4.63 -18.17
N ALA A 93 4.84 4.23 -18.51
CA ALA A 93 3.97 5.03 -19.38
C ALA A 93 3.37 6.26 -18.67
N ARG A 94 3.41 6.32 -17.34
CA ARG A 94 2.78 7.39 -16.55
C ARG A 94 3.75 8.48 -16.10
N THR A 95 4.98 8.45 -16.55
CA THR A 95 5.96 9.46 -16.15
C THR A 95 5.86 10.68 -17.07
N PRO A 96 5.85 11.93 -16.54
CA PRO A 96 5.84 12.28 -15.10
C PRO A 96 4.46 12.15 -14.46
N SER A 97 4.43 11.90 -13.13
CA SER A 97 3.18 11.68 -12.40
C SER A 97 3.33 12.11 -10.93
N PRO A 98 2.42 12.95 -10.39
CA PRO A 98 2.43 13.28 -8.97
C PRO A 98 2.30 12.04 -8.08
N LEU A 99 1.51 11.06 -8.51
CA LEU A 99 1.36 9.78 -7.79
C LEU A 99 2.70 9.07 -7.68
N LEU A 100 3.40 8.92 -8.80
CA LEU A 100 4.68 8.22 -8.81
C LEU A 100 5.76 8.99 -8.05
N ASP A 101 5.69 10.32 -8.06
CA ASP A 101 6.61 11.14 -7.26
C ASP A 101 6.41 10.89 -5.77
N ALA A 102 5.17 10.80 -5.32
CA ALA A 102 4.85 10.49 -3.92
C ALA A 102 5.36 9.09 -3.54
N VAL A 103 5.17 8.12 -4.42
CA VAL A 103 5.66 6.74 -4.23
C VAL A 103 7.19 6.73 -4.11
N ARG A 104 7.88 7.47 -4.99
CA ARG A 104 9.35 7.53 -4.97
C ARG A 104 9.90 8.15 -3.70
N ARG A 105 9.21 9.12 -3.12
CA ARG A 105 9.64 9.79 -1.90
C ARG A 105 9.48 8.91 -0.66
N SER A 106 8.61 7.91 -0.71
CA SER A 106 8.32 7.11 0.46
C SER A 106 9.47 6.20 0.84
N ARG A 107 9.71 6.09 2.15
CA ARG A 107 10.68 5.14 2.71
C ARG A 107 10.01 3.89 3.26
N TRP A 108 8.69 3.81 3.23
CA TRP A 108 7.95 2.67 3.76
C TRP A 108 7.72 1.67 2.62
N ARG A 109 8.67 0.78 2.44
CA ARG A 109 8.74 -0.10 1.27
C ARG A 109 9.02 -1.54 1.67
N TYR A 110 8.47 -2.46 0.87
CA TYR A 110 8.73 -3.89 0.99
C TYR A 110 9.11 -4.40 -0.39
N ALA A 111 10.20 -5.13 -0.46
CA ALA A 111 10.65 -5.70 -1.73
C ALA A 111 10.96 -7.18 -1.54
N ARG A 112 10.82 -7.93 -2.62
CA ARG A 112 11.18 -9.33 -2.62
C ARG A 112 12.68 -9.44 -2.41
N ARG A 113 13.06 -10.32 -1.50
CA ARG A 113 14.49 -10.57 -1.28
C ARG A 113 15.10 -11.22 -2.50
N ALA A 114 16.26 -10.75 -2.90
CA ALA A 114 17.08 -11.43 -3.89
C ALA A 114 17.54 -12.77 -3.26
N SER A 115 17.28 -13.84 -3.96
CA SER A 115 17.74 -15.17 -3.52
C SER A 115 19.14 -15.45 -4.06
#